data_ab24109c88dbe44cead6b869f8bf8619
#
_entry.id   ab24109c88dbe44cead6b869f8bf8619
#
_cell.length_a   1.000
_cell.length_b   1.000
_cell.length_c   1.000
_cell.angle_alpha   90.00
_cell.angle_beta   90.00
_cell.angle_gamma   90.00
#
_symmetry.space_group_name_H-M   'P 1'
#
loop_
_entity.id
_entity.type
_entity.pdbx_description
1 polymer ?
#
loop_
_entity_poly.entity_id
_entity_poly.type
_entity_poly.pdbx_seq_one_letter_code
_entity_poly.pdbx_strand_id
1 'polypeptide(L)'
;MKRVVVTGLGTISPVGHSVAETWASLIAGVNGIAPITYFPTDDIKYKLAAQIKDYNPTDFLDKMTARKTDLFVQYALIASEEAMNDSGIAGNVAPERLAVYYGSGVGGFNTMCSEHEALLSGGPRRVSPHFIPKMISNIAAGNIAIKYGAHADCVAVSTACASGTTAVGEAYRLISGGYADAAICGGSEAAITPLTVAGFGNCQALTASEDVNAASIPFDKRRSGFVLGEGA
;
A
#
# COMPACT_ATOMS: atom_id res chain seq x y z
N MET A 1 -25.49 -12.07 14.70
CA MET A 1 -24.22 -11.83 14.01
C MET A 1 -23.11 -12.56 14.73
N LYS A 2 -22.19 -13.21 14.01
CA LYS A 2 -21.02 -13.84 14.63
C LYS A 2 -20.08 -12.75 15.17
N ARG A 3 -19.40 -13.03 16.28
CA ARG A 3 -18.31 -12.16 16.78
C ARG A 3 -17.11 -12.29 15.83
N VAL A 4 -16.56 -11.16 15.41
CA VAL A 4 -15.35 -11.09 14.58
C VAL A 4 -14.24 -10.49 15.40
N VAL A 5 -13.03 -11.04 15.27
CA VAL A 5 -11.84 -10.59 15.99
C VAL A 5 -10.67 -10.43 15.01
N VAL A 6 -9.74 -9.55 15.33
CA VAL A 6 -8.44 -9.46 14.66
C VAL A 6 -7.53 -10.51 15.28
N THR A 7 -6.92 -11.34 14.45
CA THR A 7 -6.06 -12.45 14.89
C THR A 7 -4.60 -12.24 14.50
N GLY A 8 -4.31 -11.37 13.56
CA GLY A 8 -2.95 -11.05 13.15
C GLY A 8 -2.87 -9.67 12.53
N LEU A 9 -1.72 -9.05 12.69
CA LEU A 9 -1.40 -7.74 12.16
C LEU A 9 -0.12 -7.82 11.31
N GLY A 10 -0.04 -6.98 10.30
CA GLY A 10 1.15 -6.82 9.48
C GLY A 10 1.19 -5.43 8.86
N THR A 11 2.38 -4.87 8.77
CA THR A 11 2.59 -3.54 8.18
C THR A 11 3.99 -3.37 7.62
N ILE A 12 4.10 -2.50 6.64
CA ILE A 12 5.34 -1.86 6.24
C ILE A 12 5.06 -0.38 6.06
N SER A 13 5.89 0.48 6.65
CA SER A 13 5.64 1.91 6.74
C SER A 13 6.95 2.72 6.66
N PRO A 14 6.89 4.05 6.48
CA PRO A 14 8.07 4.91 6.51
C PRO A 14 8.86 4.91 7.83
N VAL A 15 8.33 4.30 8.88
CA VAL A 15 8.93 4.26 10.21
C VAL A 15 9.20 2.84 10.73
N GLY A 16 8.98 1.81 9.89
CA GLY A 16 9.27 0.42 10.24
C GLY A 16 8.80 -0.57 9.18
N HIS A 17 9.52 -1.69 9.05
CA HIS A 17 9.22 -2.75 8.10
C HIS A 17 8.42 -3.91 8.71
N SER A 18 7.97 -3.74 9.94
CA SER A 18 7.14 -4.68 10.69
C SER A 18 6.21 -3.92 11.66
N VAL A 19 5.23 -4.62 12.21
CA VAL A 19 4.35 -4.09 13.28
C VAL A 19 5.17 -3.67 14.49
N ALA A 20 6.13 -4.51 14.90
CA ALA A 20 6.96 -4.24 16.07
C ALA A 20 7.82 -2.97 15.89
N GLU A 21 8.49 -2.82 14.75
CA GLU A 21 9.31 -1.65 14.44
C GLU A 21 8.45 -0.39 14.30
N THR A 22 7.35 -0.47 13.55
CA THR A 22 6.42 0.64 13.36
C THR A 22 5.86 1.10 14.71
N TRP A 23 5.45 0.17 15.57
CA TRP A 23 4.90 0.48 16.88
C TRP A 23 5.94 1.14 17.80
N ALA A 24 7.16 0.59 17.85
CA ALA A 24 8.26 1.18 18.62
C ALA A 24 8.58 2.61 18.15
N SER A 25 8.61 2.84 16.84
CA SER A 25 8.84 4.16 16.25
C SER A 25 7.71 5.15 16.58
N LEU A 26 6.46 4.71 16.54
CA LEU A 26 5.30 5.54 16.89
C LEU A 26 5.34 5.96 18.37
N ILE A 27 5.67 5.03 19.28
CA ILE A 27 5.80 5.35 20.71
C ILE A 27 6.97 6.32 20.95
N ALA A 28 8.06 6.17 20.21
CA ALA A 28 9.22 7.06 20.30
C ALA A 28 9.01 8.42 19.60
N GLY A 29 7.87 8.63 18.92
CA GLY A 29 7.58 9.86 18.19
C GLY A 29 8.48 10.06 16.95
N VAL A 30 8.94 8.97 16.32
CA VAL A 30 9.76 9.04 15.11
C VAL A 30 8.95 9.62 13.95
N ASN A 31 9.51 10.62 13.29
CA ASN A 31 8.90 11.21 12.10
C ASN A 31 9.38 10.50 10.84
N GLY A 32 8.44 9.93 10.07
CA GLY A 32 8.73 9.27 8.80
C GLY A 32 8.88 10.23 7.61
N ILE A 33 8.48 11.50 7.76
CA ILE A 33 8.54 12.50 6.70
C ILE A 33 9.99 12.92 6.45
N ALA A 34 10.38 12.98 5.17
CA ALA A 34 11.70 13.39 4.74
C ALA A 34 11.63 14.04 3.34
N PRO A 35 12.71 14.68 2.87
CA PRO A 35 12.81 15.07 1.47
C PRO A 35 12.63 13.88 0.53
N ILE A 36 11.90 14.10 -0.58
CA ILE A 36 11.71 13.09 -1.61
C ILE A 36 13.05 12.71 -2.22
N THR A 37 13.32 11.40 -2.31
CA THR A 37 14.57 10.86 -2.87
C THR A 37 14.37 10.09 -4.18
N TYR A 38 13.14 9.72 -4.54
CA TYR A 38 12.84 8.91 -5.72
C TYR A 38 13.05 9.65 -7.05
N PHE A 39 13.02 10.98 -7.03
CA PHE A 39 13.21 11.83 -8.20
C PHE A 39 13.70 13.24 -7.80
N PRO A 40 14.32 14.00 -8.73
CA PRO A 40 14.70 15.39 -8.49
C PRO A 40 13.49 16.28 -8.19
N THR A 41 13.61 17.18 -7.23
CA THR A 41 12.52 18.06 -6.79
C THR A 41 12.82 19.55 -7.00
N ASP A 42 13.85 19.90 -7.79
CA ASP A 42 14.29 21.28 -7.98
C ASP A 42 13.17 22.18 -8.51
N ASP A 43 12.41 21.67 -9.50
CA ASP A 43 11.31 22.37 -10.14
C ASP A 43 9.93 22.11 -9.51
N ILE A 44 9.91 21.41 -8.36
CA ILE A 44 8.68 21.04 -7.66
C ILE A 44 8.59 21.80 -6.35
N LYS A 45 7.43 22.44 -6.12
CA LYS A 45 7.16 23.18 -4.87
C LYS A 45 7.07 22.26 -3.65
N TYR A 46 6.59 21.04 -3.81
CA TYR A 46 6.28 20.07 -2.76
C TYR A 46 7.42 19.07 -2.64
N LYS A 47 8.24 19.19 -1.61
CA LYS A 47 9.54 18.51 -1.52
C LYS A 47 9.56 17.36 -0.52
N LEU A 48 8.50 17.19 0.27
CA LEU A 48 8.45 16.23 1.36
C LEU A 48 7.48 15.08 1.05
N ALA A 49 7.88 13.88 1.45
CA ALA A 49 7.05 12.68 1.44
C ALA A 49 7.43 11.74 2.59
N ALA A 50 6.58 10.79 2.91
CA ALA A 50 6.86 9.71 3.85
C ALA A 50 7.11 8.43 3.04
N GLN A 51 8.35 8.25 2.57
CA GLN A 51 8.82 7.12 1.79
C GLN A 51 9.30 5.99 2.72
N ILE A 52 9.10 4.73 2.32
CA ILE A 52 9.70 3.59 3.03
C ILE A 52 11.22 3.62 2.78
N LYS A 53 11.98 3.68 3.86
CA LYS A 53 13.43 3.80 3.83
C LYS A 53 14.08 2.42 3.75
N ASP A 54 15.29 2.37 3.17
CA ASP A 54 16.14 1.16 3.14
C ASP A 54 15.41 -0.10 2.63
N TYR A 55 14.48 0.09 1.71
CA TYR A 55 13.68 -0.99 1.14
C TYR A 55 14.41 -1.66 -0.01
N ASN A 56 14.72 -2.95 0.17
CA ASN A 56 15.17 -3.82 -0.92
C ASN A 56 14.15 -4.97 -1.05
N PRO A 57 13.43 -5.07 -2.17
CA PRO A 57 12.40 -6.10 -2.33
C PRO A 57 12.88 -7.53 -2.12
N THR A 58 14.14 -7.82 -2.42
CA THR A 58 14.69 -9.19 -2.30
C THR A 58 15.02 -9.63 -0.88
N ASP A 59 14.92 -8.73 0.09
CA ASP A 59 15.04 -9.09 1.51
C ASP A 59 13.74 -9.69 2.05
N PHE A 60 12.61 -9.45 1.35
CA PHE A 60 11.27 -9.87 1.75
C PHE A 60 10.62 -10.83 0.77
N LEU A 61 10.94 -10.73 -0.52
CA LEU A 61 10.27 -11.43 -1.61
C LEU A 61 11.28 -12.16 -2.48
N ASP A 62 10.87 -13.24 -3.11
CA ASP A 62 11.69 -13.86 -4.15
C ASP A 62 11.88 -12.91 -5.36
N LYS A 63 13.00 -13.10 -6.06
CA LYS A 63 13.40 -12.24 -7.19
C LYS A 63 12.36 -12.16 -8.31
N MET A 64 11.57 -13.23 -8.51
CA MET A 64 10.57 -13.27 -9.57
C MET A 64 9.36 -12.41 -9.17
N THR A 65 8.86 -12.57 -7.95
CA THR A 65 7.78 -11.76 -7.39
C THR A 65 8.17 -10.28 -7.36
N ALA A 66 9.36 -9.95 -6.84
CA ALA A 66 9.87 -8.58 -6.82
C ALA A 66 9.88 -7.93 -8.23
N ARG A 67 10.29 -8.67 -9.27
CA ARG A 67 10.34 -8.16 -10.64
C ARG A 67 8.97 -8.03 -11.30
N LYS A 68 8.02 -8.90 -10.96
CA LYS A 68 6.72 -9.01 -11.61
C LYS A 68 5.62 -8.19 -10.93
N THR A 69 5.90 -7.54 -9.81
CA THR A 69 4.93 -6.75 -9.04
C THR A 69 5.33 -5.28 -8.95
N ASP A 70 4.35 -4.41 -8.84
CA ASP A 70 4.55 -3.00 -8.47
C ASP A 70 4.74 -2.88 -6.95
N LEU A 71 5.30 -1.76 -6.49
CA LEU A 71 5.59 -1.53 -5.07
C LEU A 71 4.36 -1.72 -4.16
N PHE A 72 3.17 -1.24 -4.57
CA PHE A 72 1.97 -1.40 -3.74
C PHE A 72 1.60 -2.88 -3.52
N VAL A 73 1.88 -3.75 -4.50
CA VAL A 73 1.69 -5.20 -4.37
C VAL A 73 2.76 -5.81 -3.47
N GLN A 74 4.01 -5.35 -3.61
CA GLN A 74 5.11 -5.81 -2.76
C GLN A 74 4.83 -5.53 -1.30
N TYR A 75 4.42 -4.31 -0.98
CA TYR A 75 4.04 -3.92 0.38
C TYR A 75 2.84 -4.73 0.90
N ALA A 76 1.84 -4.94 0.05
CA ALA A 76 0.69 -5.78 0.39
C ALA A 76 1.09 -7.22 0.74
N LEU A 77 2.00 -7.83 -0.02
CA LEU A 77 2.47 -9.18 0.24
C LEU A 77 3.30 -9.29 1.53
N ILE A 78 4.14 -8.29 1.82
CA ILE A 78 4.96 -8.23 3.03
C ILE A 78 4.06 -8.11 4.27
N ALA A 79 3.15 -7.13 4.29
CA ALA A 79 2.23 -6.96 5.40
C ALA A 79 1.30 -8.16 5.58
N SER A 80 0.81 -8.76 4.49
CA SER A 80 -0.02 -9.96 4.56
C SER A 80 0.74 -11.16 5.11
N GLU A 81 2.03 -11.29 4.83
CA GLU A 81 2.86 -12.37 5.36
C GLU A 81 3.04 -12.24 6.87
N GLU A 82 3.35 -11.05 7.35
CA GLU A 82 3.46 -10.79 8.79
C GLU A 82 2.12 -11.09 9.49
N ALA A 83 0.99 -10.57 8.95
CA ALA A 83 -0.34 -10.82 9.51
C ALA A 83 -0.73 -12.30 9.55
N MET A 84 -0.41 -13.04 8.49
CA MET A 84 -0.70 -14.48 8.42
C MET A 84 0.15 -15.29 9.40
N ASN A 85 1.42 -14.92 9.56
CA ASN A 85 2.30 -15.57 10.53
C ASN A 85 1.86 -15.26 11.97
N ASP A 86 1.50 -14.01 12.27
CA ASP A 86 1.02 -13.60 13.60
C ASP A 86 -0.31 -14.29 13.95
N SER A 87 -1.21 -14.41 12.99
CA SER A 87 -2.54 -15.03 13.21
C SER A 87 -2.51 -16.53 13.45
N GLY A 88 -1.54 -17.25 12.91
CA GLY A 88 -1.47 -18.71 12.93
C GLY A 88 -2.63 -19.43 12.23
N ILE A 89 -3.41 -18.75 11.37
CA ILE A 89 -4.58 -19.34 10.70
C ILE A 89 -4.24 -20.16 9.46
N ALA A 90 -3.01 -20.09 8.97
CA ALA A 90 -2.58 -20.84 7.80
C ALA A 90 -2.79 -22.35 8.00
N GLY A 91 -3.52 -22.99 7.06
CA GLY A 91 -3.90 -24.40 7.15
C GLY A 91 -5.03 -24.73 8.14
N ASN A 92 -5.53 -23.77 8.92
CA ASN A 92 -6.60 -23.95 9.89
C ASN A 92 -7.98 -23.44 9.40
N VAL A 93 -8.02 -22.82 8.21
CA VAL A 93 -9.23 -22.34 7.56
C VAL A 93 -9.34 -23.02 6.20
N ALA A 94 -10.52 -23.54 5.87
CA ALA A 94 -10.76 -24.13 4.56
C ALA A 94 -10.56 -23.06 3.47
N PRO A 95 -9.91 -23.37 2.33
CA PRO A 95 -9.69 -22.41 1.25
C PRO A 95 -10.95 -21.67 0.80
N GLU A 96 -12.08 -22.37 0.70
CA GLU A 96 -13.38 -21.84 0.28
C GLU A 96 -14.02 -20.94 1.36
N ARG A 97 -13.42 -20.87 2.54
CA ARG A 97 -13.86 -20.05 3.67
C ARG A 97 -12.87 -18.93 4.03
N LEU A 98 -11.72 -18.85 3.33
CA LEU A 98 -10.73 -17.77 3.44
C LEU A 98 -10.97 -16.76 2.33
N ALA A 99 -11.26 -15.52 2.69
CA ALA A 99 -11.48 -14.41 1.75
C ALA A 99 -10.32 -13.43 1.74
N VAL A 100 -10.26 -12.60 0.70
CA VAL A 100 -9.34 -11.45 0.60
C VAL A 100 -10.14 -10.20 0.24
N TYR A 101 -10.07 -9.17 1.06
CA TYR A 101 -10.59 -7.84 0.80
C TYR A 101 -9.45 -6.84 0.93
N TYR A 102 -8.97 -6.29 -0.19
CA TYR A 102 -7.76 -5.47 -0.16
C TYR A 102 -7.94 -4.17 -0.95
N GLY A 103 -7.53 -3.05 -0.34
CA GLY A 103 -7.75 -1.72 -0.86
C GLY A 103 -6.52 -1.07 -1.45
N SER A 104 -6.71 -0.32 -2.52
CA SER A 104 -5.74 0.63 -3.07
C SER A 104 -6.48 1.78 -3.75
N GLY A 105 -5.99 3.00 -3.61
CA GLY A 105 -6.57 4.17 -4.24
C GLY A 105 -6.31 4.21 -5.74
N VAL A 106 -5.07 3.91 -6.16
CA VAL A 106 -4.64 4.08 -7.57
C VAL A 106 -3.92 2.86 -8.15
N GLY A 107 -3.61 1.84 -7.34
CA GLY A 107 -2.91 0.64 -7.82
C GLY A 107 -1.46 0.91 -8.23
N GLY A 108 -0.98 0.22 -9.28
CA GLY A 108 0.40 0.26 -9.75
C GLY A 108 0.79 1.53 -10.48
N PHE A 109 0.72 2.66 -9.82
CA PHE A 109 0.94 3.97 -10.44
C PHE A 109 2.40 4.19 -10.87
N ASN A 110 3.37 3.63 -10.13
CA ASN A 110 4.78 3.65 -10.55
C ASN A 110 4.97 2.92 -11.89
N THR A 111 4.37 1.74 -12.00
CA THR A 111 4.38 0.97 -13.26
C THR A 111 3.72 1.77 -14.40
N MET A 112 2.58 2.42 -14.15
CA MET A 112 1.90 3.24 -15.14
C MET A 112 2.80 4.37 -15.64
N CYS A 113 3.45 5.12 -14.75
CA CYS A 113 4.35 6.21 -15.12
C CYS A 113 5.56 5.68 -15.94
N SER A 114 6.25 4.66 -15.46
CA SER A 114 7.43 4.13 -16.12
C SER A 114 7.15 3.51 -17.49
N GLU A 115 6.03 2.81 -17.65
CA GLU A 115 5.66 2.21 -18.91
C GLU A 115 5.14 3.27 -19.92
N HIS A 116 4.53 4.35 -19.44
CA HIS A 116 4.19 5.49 -20.28
C HIS A 116 5.46 6.20 -20.80
N GLU A 117 6.45 6.41 -19.95
CA GLU A 117 7.75 6.95 -20.38
C GLU A 117 8.45 6.03 -21.39
N ALA A 118 8.41 4.71 -21.18
CA ALA A 118 8.95 3.73 -22.11
C ALA A 118 8.24 3.78 -23.46
N LEU A 119 6.91 3.96 -23.48
CA LEU A 119 6.12 4.15 -24.71
C LEU A 119 6.55 5.40 -25.48
N LEU A 120 6.67 6.53 -24.77
CA LEU A 120 7.01 7.82 -25.41
C LEU A 120 8.45 7.85 -25.93
N SER A 121 9.38 7.26 -25.20
CA SER A 121 10.81 7.28 -25.55
C SER A 121 11.22 6.22 -26.58
N GLY A 122 10.52 5.08 -26.65
CA GLY A 122 10.96 3.94 -27.46
C GLY A 122 9.85 3.22 -28.23
N GLY A 123 8.62 3.75 -28.18
CA GLY A 123 7.47 3.20 -28.90
C GLY A 123 6.87 1.94 -28.26
N PRO A 124 5.81 1.38 -28.87
CA PRO A 124 4.98 0.34 -28.26
C PRO A 124 5.72 -0.96 -27.93
N ARG A 125 6.84 -1.24 -28.63
CA ARG A 125 7.65 -2.45 -28.37
C ARG A 125 8.44 -2.39 -27.06
N ARG A 126 8.56 -1.23 -26.43
CA ARG A 126 9.27 -1.02 -25.17
C ARG A 126 8.36 -1.24 -23.96
N VAL A 127 7.05 -1.21 -24.14
CA VAL A 127 6.09 -1.45 -23.08
C VAL A 127 6.15 -2.92 -22.65
N SER A 128 6.25 -3.15 -21.34
CA SER A 128 6.38 -4.49 -20.76
C SER A 128 5.12 -5.33 -20.99
N PRO A 129 5.23 -6.63 -21.32
CA PRO A 129 4.08 -7.54 -21.34
C PRO A 129 3.44 -7.72 -19.95
N HIS A 130 4.15 -7.34 -18.89
CA HIS A 130 3.63 -7.36 -17.53
C HIS A 130 2.97 -6.03 -17.11
N PHE A 131 2.86 -5.05 -18.00
CA PHE A 131 2.30 -3.73 -17.68
C PHE A 131 0.92 -3.85 -17.01
N ILE A 132 -0.05 -4.43 -17.70
CA ILE A 132 -1.41 -4.54 -17.15
C ILE A 132 -1.47 -5.35 -15.86
N PRO A 133 -0.88 -6.58 -15.79
CA PRO A 133 -0.89 -7.35 -14.53
C PRO A 133 -0.19 -6.67 -13.34
N LYS A 134 0.72 -5.72 -13.58
CA LYS A 134 1.38 -4.97 -12.50
C LYS A 134 0.57 -3.75 -12.06
N MET A 135 -0.20 -3.15 -12.97
CA MET A 135 -0.80 -1.84 -12.79
C MET A 135 -2.22 -1.89 -12.20
N ILE A 136 -3.04 -2.90 -12.55
CA ILE A 136 -4.44 -2.94 -12.16
C ILE A 136 -4.61 -3.02 -10.63
N SER A 137 -5.55 -2.25 -10.09
CA SER A 137 -5.73 -2.07 -8.64
C SER A 137 -6.12 -3.35 -7.88
N ASN A 138 -6.74 -4.33 -8.57
CA ASN A 138 -7.15 -5.59 -7.95
C ASN A 138 -6.02 -6.63 -7.83
N ILE A 139 -4.85 -6.36 -8.39
CA ILE A 139 -3.79 -7.37 -8.43
C ILE A 139 -3.15 -7.64 -7.06
N ALA A 140 -3.19 -6.69 -6.13
CA ALA A 140 -2.74 -6.92 -4.76
C ALA A 140 -3.60 -7.99 -4.08
N ALA A 141 -4.93 -7.84 -4.13
CA ALA A 141 -5.86 -8.85 -3.63
C ALA A 141 -5.64 -10.22 -4.29
N GLY A 142 -5.47 -10.23 -5.62
CA GLY A 142 -5.23 -11.45 -6.40
C GLY A 142 -3.92 -12.16 -6.00
N ASN A 143 -2.82 -11.43 -5.82
CA ASN A 143 -1.55 -12.03 -5.38
C ASN A 143 -1.64 -12.58 -3.96
N ILE A 144 -2.31 -11.89 -3.04
CA ILE A 144 -2.56 -12.39 -1.68
C ILE A 144 -3.39 -13.68 -1.74
N ALA A 145 -4.48 -13.69 -2.52
CA ALA A 145 -5.34 -14.86 -2.67
C ALA A 145 -4.57 -16.07 -3.22
N ILE A 146 -3.74 -15.87 -4.25
CA ILE A 146 -2.90 -16.92 -4.83
C ILE A 146 -1.89 -17.44 -3.80
N LYS A 147 -1.22 -16.53 -3.08
CA LYS A 147 -0.18 -16.89 -2.10
C LYS A 147 -0.72 -17.78 -0.96
N TYR A 148 -1.95 -17.50 -0.50
CA TYR A 148 -2.54 -18.20 0.65
C TYR A 148 -3.63 -19.21 0.28
N GLY A 149 -3.87 -19.42 -1.00
CA GLY A 149 -4.90 -20.35 -1.46
C GLY A 149 -6.30 -19.94 -1.00
N ALA A 150 -6.59 -18.64 -0.98
CA ALA A 150 -7.91 -18.13 -0.60
C ALA A 150 -8.87 -18.27 -1.79
N HIS A 151 -9.92 -19.09 -1.62
CA HIS A 151 -10.88 -19.43 -2.67
C HIS A 151 -12.30 -18.89 -2.38
N ALA A 152 -12.51 -18.21 -1.26
CA ALA A 152 -13.72 -17.41 -1.03
C ALA A 152 -13.63 -16.08 -1.82
N ASP A 153 -14.35 -15.06 -1.40
CA ASP A 153 -14.35 -13.77 -2.07
C ASP A 153 -12.93 -13.17 -2.17
N CYS A 154 -12.53 -12.72 -3.37
CA CYS A 154 -11.33 -11.95 -3.61
C CYS A 154 -11.72 -10.61 -4.24
N VAL A 155 -11.78 -9.56 -3.44
CA VAL A 155 -12.34 -8.26 -3.81
C VAL A 155 -11.32 -7.14 -3.63
N ALA A 156 -11.14 -6.36 -4.68
CA ALA A 156 -10.42 -5.10 -4.58
C ALA A 156 -11.37 -3.96 -4.22
N VAL A 157 -10.98 -3.19 -3.21
CA VAL A 157 -11.75 -2.03 -2.74
C VAL A 157 -11.04 -0.76 -3.15
N SER A 158 -11.77 0.16 -3.79
CA SER A 158 -11.25 1.47 -4.18
C SER A 158 -12.22 2.55 -3.73
N THR A 159 -11.91 3.17 -2.60
CA THR A 159 -12.61 4.31 -2.00
C THR A 159 -11.62 5.42 -1.63
N ALA A 160 -10.67 5.69 -2.54
CA ALA A 160 -9.58 6.63 -2.35
C ALA A 160 -8.79 6.34 -1.05
N CYS A 161 -8.50 7.34 -0.23
CA CYS A 161 -7.75 7.18 1.03
C CYS A 161 -8.42 6.24 2.04
N ALA A 162 -9.73 5.98 1.92
CA ALA A 162 -10.48 5.09 2.80
C ALA A 162 -10.47 3.62 2.35
N SER A 163 -9.79 3.27 1.25
CA SER A 163 -9.83 1.93 0.65
C SER A 163 -9.48 0.82 1.64
N GLY A 164 -8.41 0.98 2.41
CA GLY A 164 -8.00 0.00 3.43
C GLY A 164 -9.04 -0.16 4.54
N THR A 165 -9.55 0.95 5.08
CA THR A 165 -10.61 0.93 6.12
C THR A 165 -11.90 0.30 5.59
N THR A 166 -12.28 0.61 4.35
CA THR A 166 -13.46 0.00 3.71
C THR A 166 -13.27 -1.50 3.54
N ALA A 167 -12.08 -1.95 3.12
CA ALA A 167 -11.76 -3.38 2.98
C ALA A 167 -11.92 -4.14 4.31
N VAL A 168 -11.45 -3.56 5.43
CA VAL A 168 -11.66 -4.13 6.77
C VAL A 168 -13.15 -4.20 7.13
N GLY A 169 -13.90 -3.14 6.82
CA GLY A 169 -15.36 -3.10 7.06
C GLY A 169 -16.12 -4.15 6.28
N GLU A 170 -15.78 -4.36 5.01
CA GLU A 170 -16.42 -5.40 4.18
C GLU A 170 -16.04 -6.80 4.64
N ALA A 171 -14.77 -7.05 5.00
CA ALA A 171 -14.34 -8.30 5.59
C ALA A 171 -15.09 -8.62 6.90
N TYR A 172 -15.29 -7.61 7.76
CA TYR A 172 -16.12 -7.75 8.96
C TYR A 172 -17.56 -8.17 8.62
N ARG A 173 -18.19 -7.53 7.65
CA ARG A 173 -19.55 -7.86 7.22
C ARG A 173 -19.65 -9.29 6.69
N LEU A 174 -18.70 -9.70 5.87
CA LEU A 174 -18.63 -11.03 5.29
C LEU A 174 -18.57 -12.12 6.37
N ILE A 175 -17.66 -11.97 7.34
CA ILE A 175 -17.47 -12.95 8.41
C ILE A 175 -18.66 -12.93 9.39
N SER A 176 -19.14 -11.75 9.79
CA SER A 176 -20.27 -11.61 10.72
C SER A 176 -21.58 -12.17 10.13
N GLY A 177 -21.73 -12.08 8.80
CA GLY A 177 -22.83 -12.68 8.04
C GLY A 177 -22.70 -14.20 7.84
N GLY A 178 -21.54 -14.79 8.15
CA GLY A 178 -21.30 -16.23 8.00
C GLY A 178 -20.90 -16.68 6.60
N TYR A 179 -20.57 -15.76 5.70
CA TYR A 179 -20.17 -16.08 4.31
C TYR A 179 -18.70 -16.53 4.23
N ALA A 180 -17.85 -16.11 5.17
CA ALA A 180 -16.49 -16.61 5.34
C ALA A 180 -16.21 -16.91 6.81
N ASP A 181 -15.11 -17.62 7.11
CA ASP A 181 -14.65 -17.88 8.47
C ASP A 181 -13.45 -17.01 8.83
N ALA A 182 -12.65 -16.62 7.83
CA ALA A 182 -11.56 -15.66 7.97
C ALA A 182 -11.42 -14.81 6.71
N ALA A 183 -10.76 -13.65 6.86
CA ALA A 183 -10.41 -12.79 5.73
C ALA A 183 -9.05 -12.12 5.98
N ILE A 184 -8.23 -12.08 4.93
CA ILE A 184 -7.06 -11.20 4.87
C ILE A 184 -7.57 -9.86 4.33
N CYS A 185 -7.43 -8.79 5.11
CA CYS A 185 -7.97 -7.50 4.71
C CYS A 185 -7.02 -6.35 5.09
N GLY A 186 -7.05 -5.30 4.31
CA GLY A 186 -6.19 -4.13 4.51
C GLY A 186 -6.10 -3.27 3.28
N GLY A 187 -4.99 -2.57 3.14
CA GLY A 187 -4.72 -1.76 1.96
C GLY A 187 -3.26 -1.37 1.85
N SER A 188 -2.85 -1.03 0.64
CA SER A 188 -1.51 -0.53 0.36
C SER A 188 -1.53 0.54 -0.71
N GLU A 189 -0.56 1.45 -0.61
CA GLU A 189 -0.33 2.48 -1.62
C GLU A 189 1.16 2.75 -1.77
N ALA A 190 1.59 2.99 -3.01
CA ALA A 190 2.96 3.37 -3.35
C ALA A 190 2.93 4.30 -4.57
N ALA A 191 2.41 5.52 -4.38
CA ALA A 191 2.16 6.43 -5.48
C ALA A 191 2.99 7.73 -5.40
N ILE A 192 4.18 7.69 -4.80
CA ILE A 192 5.06 8.86 -4.73
C ILE A 192 5.83 8.98 -6.05
N THR A 193 5.23 9.65 -7.03
CA THR A 193 5.79 9.90 -8.36
C THR A 193 5.74 11.40 -8.69
N PRO A 194 6.53 11.89 -9.66
CA PRO A 194 6.43 13.29 -10.11
C PRO A 194 5.01 13.68 -10.53
N LEU A 195 4.32 12.78 -11.24
CA LEU A 195 2.96 13.02 -11.73
C LEU A 195 1.94 13.14 -10.57
N THR A 196 2.05 12.28 -9.55
CA THR A 196 1.18 12.34 -8.37
C THR A 196 1.41 13.60 -7.57
N VAL A 197 2.69 13.94 -7.32
CA VAL A 197 3.05 15.18 -6.60
C VAL A 197 2.56 16.41 -7.36
N ALA A 198 2.74 16.46 -8.67
CA ALA A 198 2.22 17.55 -9.50
C ALA A 198 0.68 17.62 -9.46
N GLY A 199 0.00 16.48 -9.59
CA GLY A 199 -1.46 16.39 -9.57
C GLY A 199 -2.06 16.90 -8.26
N PHE A 200 -1.64 16.34 -7.13
CA PHE A 200 -2.10 16.79 -5.81
C PHE A 200 -1.64 18.21 -5.48
N GLY A 201 -0.45 18.59 -5.94
CA GLY A 201 0.05 19.95 -5.78
C GLY A 201 -0.81 20.98 -6.51
N ASN A 202 -1.20 20.70 -7.76
CA ASN A 202 -2.10 21.58 -8.53
C ASN A 202 -3.51 21.67 -7.94
N CYS A 203 -3.96 20.60 -7.24
CA CYS A 203 -5.19 20.65 -6.43
C CYS A 203 -5.02 21.42 -5.13
N GLN A 204 -3.82 21.95 -4.81
CA GLN A 204 -3.49 22.61 -3.56
C GLN A 204 -3.73 21.72 -2.33
N ALA A 205 -3.61 20.41 -2.47
CA ALA A 205 -3.87 19.44 -1.42
C ALA A 205 -2.62 19.12 -0.59
N LEU A 206 -1.41 19.34 -1.15
CA LEU A 206 -0.14 19.06 -0.47
C LEU A 206 0.35 20.25 0.34
N THR A 207 1.04 19.96 1.44
CA THR A 207 1.79 20.97 2.19
C THR A 207 3.00 21.46 1.39
N ALA A 208 3.22 22.77 1.41
CA ALA A 208 4.45 23.38 0.87
C ALA A 208 5.49 23.64 1.97
N SER A 209 5.30 23.12 3.18
CA SER A 209 6.29 23.21 4.26
C SER A 209 7.55 22.46 3.86
N GLU A 210 8.70 23.05 4.16
CA GLU A 210 10.01 22.39 4.08
C GLU A 210 10.50 21.90 5.46
N ASP A 211 9.79 22.26 6.53
CA ASP A 211 10.05 21.75 7.87
C ASP A 211 9.31 20.41 8.06
N VAL A 212 10.08 19.34 8.15
CA VAL A 212 9.57 17.97 8.32
C VAL A 212 8.66 17.82 9.57
N ASN A 213 8.93 18.61 10.62
CA ASN A 213 8.17 18.56 11.87
C ASN A 213 6.90 19.41 11.84
N ALA A 214 6.75 20.29 10.83
CA ALA A 214 5.55 21.11 10.62
C ALA A 214 4.80 20.77 9.32
N ALA A 215 5.24 19.76 8.59
CA ALA A 215 4.66 19.38 7.31
C ALA A 215 3.28 18.73 7.45
N SER A 216 3.09 17.89 8.47
CA SER A 216 1.79 17.24 8.78
C SER A 216 1.41 17.55 10.23
N ILE A 217 0.58 18.54 10.41
CA ILE A 217 0.14 19.05 11.72
C ILE A 217 -1.40 19.14 11.77
N PRO A 218 -2.08 17.99 11.77
CA PRO A 218 -3.53 17.94 11.78
C PRO A 218 -4.10 18.69 12.99
N PHE A 219 -5.21 19.41 12.79
CA PHE A 219 -5.88 20.29 13.76
C PHE A 219 -5.13 21.59 14.14
N ASP A 220 -3.84 21.75 13.79
CA ASP A 220 -3.13 23.01 14.01
C ASP A 220 -3.67 24.11 13.09
N LYS A 221 -3.69 25.35 13.59
CA LYS A 221 -4.12 26.53 12.80
C LYS A 221 -3.21 26.80 11.60
N ARG A 222 -1.94 26.40 11.68
CA ARG A 222 -0.92 26.56 10.62
C ARG A 222 -0.95 25.47 9.56
N ARG A 223 -1.78 24.43 9.68
CA ARG A 223 -1.85 23.34 8.71
C ARG A 223 -2.10 23.87 7.30
N SER A 224 -1.44 23.32 6.31
CA SER A 224 -1.51 23.81 4.92
C SER A 224 -1.80 22.71 3.87
N GLY A 225 -1.89 21.47 4.26
CA GLY A 225 -2.12 20.35 3.35
C GLY A 225 -1.63 19.06 3.97
N PHE A 226 -1.64 17.98 3.19
CA PHE A 226 -1.10 16.68 3.63
C PHE A 226 0.27 16.39 3.01
N VAL A 227 0.94 15.36 3.51
CA VAL A 227 2.18 14.79 2.97
C VAL A 227 1.83 13.44 2.36
N LEU A 228 2.30 13.18 1.13
CA LEU A 228 2.17 11.86 0.53
C LEU A 228 2.98 10.83 1.32
N GLY A 229 2.37 9.67 1.56
CA GLY A 229 3.02 8.53 2.17
C GLY A 229 2.81 7.26 1.35
N GLU A 230 3.58 6.24 1.67
CA GLU A 230 3.44 4.89 1.14
C GLU A 230 3.47 3.86 2.26
N GLY A 231 2.94 2.66 2.00
CA GLY A 231 2.90 1.58 2.98
C GLY A 231 1.79 0.56 2.76
N ALA A 232 1.69 -0.34 3.70
CA ALA A 232 0.64 -1.35 3.80
C ALA A 232 0.35 -1.68 5.26
#